data_337f3f3af82a0fbf56967dd10d2f14c2
#
_entry.id   337f3f3af82a0fbf56967dd10d2f14c2
#
_cell.length_a   1.000
_cell.length_b   1.000
_cell.length_c   1.000
_cell.angle_alpha   90.00
_cell.angle_beta   90.00
_cell.angle_gamma   90.00
#
_symmetry.space_group_name_H-M   'P 1'
#
loop_
_entity.id
_entity.type
_entity.pdbx_description
1 polymer ?
#
loop_
_entity_poly.entity_id
_entity_poly.type
_entity_poly.pdbx_seq_one_letter_code
_entity_poly.pdbx_strand_id
1 'polypeptide(L)'
;VETAAGSGNFVHHANPATPGDTAKIISGFALKYIHSLSLTGGEPLLHPGFIKELKHLLADHNLPFYLETNGTLADRLADVINCIDIISMDMKLPSATKGPVQWDLHREFLRIGIRKKIYVKTVVTGETTAAEISQASRVIREIDAHIPLVIQPVDPLSVPPHSVVTVQQLFKFQETCLNYLADVRVIPQTHKVLGQL
;
A
#
# COMPACT_ATOMS: atom_id res chain seq x y z
N VAL A 1 -4.02 17.42 -10.33
CA VAL A 1 -2.72 17.51 -9.62
C VAL A 1 -2.76 18.73 -8.71
N GLU A 2 -2.31 18.60 -7.48
CA GLU A 2 -2.19 19.72 -6.55
C GLU A 2 -1.09 20.69 -7.03
N THR A 3 -1.36 21.99 -6.98
CA THR A 3 -0.43 23.01 -7.52
C THR A 3 0.82 23.21 -6.65
N ALA A 4 0.69 22.99 -5.34
CA ALA A 4 1.78 22.96 -4.38
C ALA A 4 1.38 22.05 -3.22
N ALA A 5 2.32 21.31 -2.66
CA ALA A 5 2.06 20.35 -1.59
C ALA A 5 1.31 20.99 -0.40
N GLY A 6 0.17 20.42 -0.04
CA GLY A 6 -0.67 20.89 1.06
C GLY A 6 -1.48 22.17 0.79
N SER A 7 -1.50 22.66 -0.46
CA SER A 7 -2.25 23.89 -0.81
C SER A 7 -3.77 23.69 -0.90
N GLY A 8 -4.23 22.46 -1.11
CA GLY A 8 -5.63 22.14 -1.41
C GLY A 8 -6.12 22.66 -2.78
N ASN A 9 -5.25 23.29 -3.57
CA ASN A 9 -5.57 23.80 -4.91
C ASN A 9 -5.21 22.78 -5.97
N PHE A 10 -6.18 22.36 -6.79
CA PHE A 10 -6.00 21.34 -7.81
C PHE A 10 -6.15 21.89 -9.21
N VAL A 11 -5.29 21.44 -10.12
CA VAL A 11 -5.40 21.63 -11.57
C VAL A 11 -5.77 20.30 -12.22
N HIS A 12 -6.79 20.34 -13.09
CA HIS A 12 -7.21 19.21 -13.88
C HIS A 12 -6.32 19.06 -15.10
N HIS A 13 -5.80 17.85 -15.30
CA HIS A 13 -5.08 17.46 -16.51
C HIS A 13 -5.92 16.46 -17.31
N ALA A 14 -5.73 16.45 -18.64
CA ALA A 14 -6.37 15.45 -19.48
C ALA A 14 -5.92 14.04 -19.08
N ASN A 15 -6.86 13.11 -19.13
CA ASN A 15 -6.62 11.69 -18.84
C ASN A 15 -7.02 10.87 -20.09
N PRO A 16 -6.28 9.80 -20.49
CA PRO A 16 -5.07 9.29 -19.82
C PRO A 16 -3.82 10.13 -20.12
N ALA A 17 -2.95 10.31 -19.11
CA ALA A 17 -1.61 10.84 -19.31
C ALA A 17 -0.70 9.78 -19.92
N THR A 18 0.22 10.17 -20.82
CA THR A 18 1.24 9.25 -21.35
C THR A 18 2.40 9.08 -20.35
N PRO A 19 3.17 7.97 -20.40
CA PRO A 19 4.40 7.83 -19.62
C PRO A 19 5.39 8.97 -19.89
N GLY A 20 5.50 9.43 -21.16
CA GLY A 20 6.37 10.53 -21.54
C GLY A 20 5.97 11.87 -20.92
N ASP A 21 4.70 12.22 -20.92
CA ASP A 21 4.23 13.46 -20.28
C ASP A 21 4.39 13.39 -18.77
N THR A 22 4.11 12.23 -18.17
CA THR A 22 4.31 11.99 -16.75
C THR A 22 5.78 12.12 -16.36
N ALA A 23 6.71 11.53 -17.14
CA ALA A 23 8.14 11.65 -16.91
C ALA A 23 8.63 13.10 -16.98
N LYS A 24 8.14 13.90 -17.95
CA LYS A 24 8.48 15.33 -18.04
C LYS A 24 8.04 16.10 -16.78
N ILE A 25 6.82 15.84 -16.29
CA ILE A 25 6.32 16.48 -15.07
C ILE A 25 7.19 16.10 -13.88
N ILE A 26 7.50 14.82 -13.71
CA ILE A 26 8.31 14.31 -12.61
C ILE A 26 9.71 14.91 -12.65
N SER A 27 10.36 14.97 -13.81
CA SER A 27 11.70 15.54 -14.00
C SER A 27 11.77 17.05 -13.68
N GLY A 28 10.62 17.72 -13.63
CA GLY A 28 10.54 19.13 -13.20
C GLY A 28 10.64 19.34 -11.68
N PHE A 29 10.56 18.28 -10.88
CA PHE A 29 10.72 18.38 -9.43
C PHE A 29 12.19 18.27 -8.99
N ALA A 30 12.48 18.74 -7.77
CA ALA A 30 13.81 18.59 -7.15
C ALA A 30 14.02 17.16 -6.63
N LEU A 31 14.18 16.19 -7.54
CA LEU A 31 14.18 14.75 -7.27
C LEU A 31 15.21 14.31 -6.24
N LYS A 32 16.30 15.06 -6.05
CA LYS A 32 17.33 14.76 -5.02
C LYS A 32 16.80 14.76 -3.57
N TYR A 33 15.63 15.35 -3.33
CA TYR A 33 14.98 15.37 -2.02
C TYR A 33 13.84 14.37 -1.90
N ILE A 34 13.56 13.61 -2.95
CA ILE A 34 12.44 12.65 -3.00
C ILE A 34 12.98 11.27 -2.68
N HIS A 35 12.38 10.62 -1.67
CA HIS A 35 12.75 9.25 -1.28
C HIS A 35 12.37 8.23 -2.36
N SER A 36 11.17 8.33 -2.91
CA SER A 36 10.64 7.38 -3.90
C SER A 36 9.46 7.99 -4.66
N LEU A 37 9.17 7.44 -5.84
CA LEU A 37 7.97 7.74 -6.61
C LEU A 37 6.88 6.73 -6.25
N SER A 38 5.79 7.19 -5.64
CA SER A 38 4.62 6.36 -5.37
C SER A 38 3.82 6.08 -6.63
N LEU A 39 3.65 4.80 -6.93
CA LEU A 39 2.69 4.29 -7.92
C LEU A 39 1.44 3.88 -7.15
N THR A 40 0.42 4.71 -7.23
CA THR A 40 -0.85 4.57 -6.51
C THR A 40 -2.02 4.96 -7.41
N GLY A 41 -3.23 4.99 -6.89
CA GLY A 41 -4.43 5.30 -7.62
C GLY A 41 -5.45 4.18 -7.48
N GLY A 42 -6.15 3.74 -8.54
CA GLY A 42 -7.02 2.58 -8.47
C GLY A 42 -6.23 1.32 -8.12
N GLU A 43 -5.71 0.63 -9.13
CA GLU A 43 -4.74 -0.47 -8.95
C GLU A 43 -3.64 -0.29 -10.01
N PRO A 44 -2.41 0.10 -9.62
CA PRO A 44 -1.33 0.40 -10.58
C PRO A 44 -0.95 -0.79 -11.45
N LEU A 45 -1.06 -2.00 -10.94
CA LEU A 45 -0.71 -3.22 -11.66
C LEU A 45 -1.65 -3.56 -12.82
N LEU A 46 -2.74 -2.83 -13.00
CA LEU A 46 -3.54 -2.89 -14.23
C LEU A 46 -2.81 -2.31 -15.45
N HIS A 47 -1.75 -1.51 -15.21
CA HIS A 47 -1.01 -0.80 -16.25
C HIS A 47 0.50 -1.13 -16.25
N PRO A 48 0.91 -2.42 -16.39
CA PRO A 48 2.31 -2.82 -16.31
C PRO A 48 3.19 -2.18 -17.40
N GLY A 49 2.64 -1.97 -18.61
CA GLY A 49 3.34 -1.29 -19.69
C GLY A 49 3.71 0.15 -19.34
N PHE A 50 2.79 0.88 -18.72
CA PHE A 50 3.03 2.24 -18.25
C PHE A 50 4.16 2.28 -17.20
N ILE A 51 4.16 1.37 -16.25
CA ILE A 51 5.19 1.28 -15.20
C ILE A 51 6.57 1.04 -15.80
N LYS A 52 6.68 0.08 -16.75
CA LYS A 52 7.94 -0.25 -17.42
C LYS A 52 8.51 0.93 -18.19
N GLU A 53 7.65 1.58 -19.00
CA GLU A 53 8.05 2.73 -19.80
C GLU A 53 8.44 3.93 -18.94
N LEU A 54 7.66 4.23 -17.90
CA LEU A 54 7.98 5.32 -16.98
C LEU A 54 9.32 5.06 -16.25
N LYS A 55 9.60 3.82 -15.81
CA LYS A 55 10.88 3.46 -15.18
C LYS A 55 12.05 3.66 -16.15
N HIS A 56 11.87 3.29 -17.43
CA HIS A 56 12.86 3.51 -18.47
C HIS A 56 13.14 4.99 -18.71
N LEU A 57 12.09 5.81 -18.84
CA LEU A 57 12.22 7.26 -19.07
C LEU A 57 12.85 8.01 -17.89
N LEU A 58 12.77 7.49 -16.69
CA LEU A 58 13.35 8.07 -15.46
C LEU A 58 14.66 7.39 -15.03
N ALA A 59 15.26 6.56 -15.87
CA ALA A 59 16.44 5.75 -15.50
C ALA A 59 17.62 6.61 -14.98
N ASP A 60 17.88 7.76 -15.60
CA ASP A 60 18.99 8.67 -15.23
C ASP A 60 18.82 9.32 -13.86
N HIS A 61 17.59 9.34 -13.31
CA HIS A 61 17.31 9.94 -12.02
C HIS A 61 17.55 9.00 -10.83
N ASN A 62 17.75 7.69 -11.08
CA ASN A 62 17.91 6.66 -10.05
C ASN A 62 16.82 6.73 -8.93
N LEU A 63 15.60 7.07 -9.32
CA LEU A 63 14.48 7.26 -8.41
C LEU A 63 13.84 5.90 -8.08
N PRO A 64 13.76 5.49 -6.78
CA PRO A 64 13.10 4.26 -6.40
C PRO A 64 11.60 4.32 -6.69
N PHE A 65 11.03 3.23 -7.21
CA PHE A 65 9.58 3.09 -7.39
C PHE A 65 8.97 2.37 -6.19
N TYR A 66 7.99 3.01 -5.58
CA TYR A 66 7.23 2.53 -4.44
C TYR A 66 5.82 2.17 -4.92
N LEU A 67 5.48 0.88 -4.86
CA LEU A 67 4.19 0.36 -5.33
C LEU A 67 3.21 0.25 -4.16
N GLU A 68 2.07 0.92 -4.26
CA GLU A 68 0.90 0.69 -3.40
C GLU A 68 -0.13 -0.14 -4.17
N THR A 69 -0.47 -1.32 -3.66
CA THR A 69 -1.31 -2.30 -4.38
C THR A 69 -2.18 -3.09 -3.43
N ASN A 70 -3.32 -3.57 -3.93
CA ASN A 70 -4.21 -4.45 -3.18
C ASN A 70 -3.68 -5.91 -3.06
N GLY A 71 -2.56 -6.23 -3.69
CA GLY A 71 -1.92 -7.54 -3.59
C GLY A 71 -2.68 -8.70 -4.22
N THR A 72 -3.49 -8.47 -5.24
CA THR A 72 -4.30 -9.53 -5.88
C THR A 72 -3.82 -9.92 -7.28
N LEU A 73 -2.88 -9.18 -7.86
CA LEU A 73 -2.42 -9.33 -9.23
C LEU A 73 -0.97 -9.84 -9.29
N ALA A 74 -0.73 -11.07 -8.82
CA ALA A 74 0.58 -11.68 -8.73
C ALA A 74 1.31 -11.75 -10.09
N ASP A 75 0.63 -12.18 -11.15
CA ASP A 75 1.20 -12.26 -12.51
C ASP A 75 1.63 -10.88 -13.02
N ARG A 76 0.83 -9.84 -12.74
CA ARG A 76 1.17 -8.47 -13.13
C ARG A 76 2.34 -7.93 -12.34
N LEU A 77 2.46 -8.31 -11.04
CA LEU A 77 3.66 -7.99 -10.27
C LEU A 77 4.89 -8.66 -10.87
N ALA A 78 4.81 -9.94 -11.24
CA ALA A 78 5.91 -10.66 -11.88
C ALA A 78 6.41 -9.92 -13.13
N ASP A 79 5.51 -9.37 -13.93
CA ASP A 79 5.82 -8.59 -15.13
C ASP A 79 6.65 -7.33 -14.87
N VAL A 80 6.45 -6.68 -13.72
CA VAL A 80 7.06 -5.37 -13.38
C VAL A 80 8.02 -5.42 -12.19
N ILE A 81 8.24 -6.58 -11.59
CA ILE A 81 9.00 -6.70 -10.33
C ILE A 81 10.40 -6.06 -10.42
N ASN A 82 11.04 -6.11 -11.58
CA ASN A 82 12.35 -5.50 -11.78
C ASN A 82 12.31 -3.96 -11.82
N CYS A 83 11.14 -3.36 -12.03
CA CYS A 83 10.93 -1.91 -12.02
C CYS A 83 10.60 -1.37 -10.61
N ILE A 84 10.23 -2.25 -9.68
CA ILE A 84 9.77 -1.88 -8.34
C ILE A 84 10.92 -2.05 -7.34
N ASP A 85 11.00 -1.13 -6.39
CA ASP A 85 12.01 -1.14 -5.32
C ASP A 85 11.39 -1.41 -3.96
N ILE A 86 10.18 -0.86 -3.70
CA ILE A 86 9.47 -0.99 -2.42
C ILE A 86 8.00 -1.34 -2.71
N ILE A 87 7.43 -2.24 -1.92
CA ILE A 87 6.03 -2.66 -2.04
C ILE A 87 5.30 -2.42 -0.72
N SER A 88 4.19 -1.68 -0.78
CA SER A 88 3.17 -1.58 0.25
C SER A 88 1.96 -2.38 -0.20
N MET A 89 1.78 -3.58 0.32
CA MET A 89 0.64 -4.44 0.00
C MET A 89 -0.51 -4.20 0.97
N ASP A 90 -1.63 -3.69 0.49
CA ASP A 90 -2.84 -3.47 1.28
C ASP A 90 -3.69 -4.75 1.32
N MET A 91 -3.49 -5.57 2.37
CA MET A 91 -4.25 -6.79 2.60
C MET A 91 -5.64 -6.44 3.14
N LYS A 92 -6.65 -6.59 2.31
CA LYS A 92 -8.03 -6.24 2.65
C LYS A 92 -8.68 -7.31 3.51
N LEU A 93 -9.12 -6.94 4.73
CA LEU A 93 -9.88 -7.82 5.61
C LEU A 93 -11.37 -7.83 5.22
N PRO A 94 -12.06 -8.97 5.33
CA PRO A 94 -13.50 -9.07 5.06
C PRO A 94 -14.34 -8.10 5.89
N SER A 95 -14.01 -7.91 7.16
CA SER A 95 -14.69 -6.96 8.06
C SER A 95 -14.60 -5.52 7.58
N ALA A 96 -13.46 -5.11 7.00
CA ALA A 96 -13.23 -3.75 6.54
C ALA A 96 -13.86 -3.47 5.16
N THR A 97 -13.94 -4.47 4.29
CA THR A 97 -14.39 -4.27 2.90
C THR A 97 -15.77 -4.85 2.59
N LYS A 98 -16.28 -5.74 3.47
CA LYS A 98 -17.50 -6.55 3.23
C LYS A 98 -17.40 -7.39 1.94
N GLY A 99 -16.17 -7.62 1.48
CA GLY A 99 -15.84 -8.33 0.24
C GLY A 99 -15.41 -9.78 0.48
N PRO A 100 -15.15 -10.52 -0.60
CA PRO A 100 -14.70 -11.91 -0.52
C PRO A 100 -13.31 -12.02 0.09
N VAL A 101 -13.05 -13.18 0.67
CA VAL A 101 -11.72 -13.55 1.17
C VAL A 101 -10.74 -13.74 0.01
N GLN A 102 -9.54 -13.17 0.11
CA GLN A 102 -8.51 -13.19 -0.95
C GLN A 102 -7.17 -13.75 -0.47
N TRP A 103 -7.17 -14.60 0.57
CA TRP A 103 -5.93 -15.10 1.19
C TRP A 103 -4.98 -15.81 0.21
N ASP A 104 -5.50 -16.57 -0.74
CA ASP A 104 -4.70 -17.29 -1.73
C ASP A 104 -4.04 -16.32 -2.72
N LEU A 105 -4.76 -15.30 -3.19
CA LEU A 105 -4.20 -14.26 -4.05
C LEU A 105 -3.08 -13.49 -3.34
N HIS A 106 -3.30 -13.11 -2.07
CA HIS A 106 -2.29 -12.42 -1.27
C HIS A 106 -1.05 -13.31 -1.04
N ARG A 107 -1.24 -14.62 -0.81
CA ARG A 107 -0.13 -15.58 -0.67
C ARG A 107 0.73 -15.65 -1.94
N GLU A 108 0.08 -15.79 -3.10
CA GLU A 108 0.78 -15.83 -4.39
C GLU A 108 1.52 -14.51 -4.66
N PHE A 109 0.89 -13.39 -4.36
CA PHE A 109 1.50 -12.07 -4.49
C PHE A 109 2.75 -11.94 -3.61
N LEU A 110 2.66 -12.32 -2.34
CA LEU A 110 3.78 -12.24 -1.40
C LEU A 110 4.97 -13.12 -1.81
N ARG A 111 4.74 -14.30 -2.41
CA ARG A 111 5.81 -15.16 -2.94
C ARG A 111 6.67 -14.46 -4.00
N ILE A 112 6.08 -13.57 -4.77
CA ILE A 112 6.81 -12.77 -5.76
C ILE A 112 7.39 -11.51 -5.09
N GLY A 113 6.58 -10.84 -4.28
CA GLY A 113 6.91 -9.57 -3.65
C GLY A 113 8.08 -9.63 -2.68
N ILE A 114 8.33 -10.78 -2.02
CA ILE A 114 9.46 -10.98 -1.09
C ILE A 114 10.84 -10.75 -1.74
N ARG A 115 10.91 -10.73 -3.05
CA ARG A 115 12.13 -10.39 -3.80
C ARG A 115 12.52 -8.91 -3.67
N LYS A 116 11.65 -8.09 -3.10
CA LYS A 116 11.83 -6.64 -2.91
C LYS A 116 11.62 -6.26 -1.44
N LYS A 117 11.90 -5.00 -1.11
CA LYS A 117 11.48 -4.47 0.19
C LYS A 117 9.96 -4.44 0.23
N ILE A 118 9.35 -5.32 1.01
CA ILE A 118 7.89 -5.43 1.11
C ILE A 118 7.45 -5.31 2.56
N TYR A 119 6.33 -4.65 2.76
CA TYR A 119 5.54 -4.75 3.98
C TYR A 119 4.06 -4.88 3.66
N VAL A 120 3.32 -5.47 4.57
CA VAL A 120 1.86 -5.60 4.47
C VAL A 120 1.21 -4.55 5.34
N LYS A 121 0.18 -3.91 4.81
CA LYS A 121 -0.70 -3.00 5.54
C LYS A 121 -2.10 -3.60 5.58
N THR A 122 -2.78 -3.48 6.70
CA THR A 122 -4.19 -3.86 6.82
C THR A 122 -4.97 -2.81 7.59
N VAL A 123 -6.12 -2.41 7.05
CA VAL A 123 -7.03 -1.50 7.73
C VAL A 123 -7.95 -2.30 8.64
N VAL A 124 -8.06 -1.87 9.90
CA VAL A 124 -8.92 -2.47 10.92
C VAL A 124 -10.02 -1.53 11.37
N THR A 125 -11.18 -2.10 11.66
CA THR A 125 -12.36 -1.40 12.17
C THR A 125 -12.78 -1.99 13.51
N GLY A 126 -13.79 -1.41 14.16
CA GLY A 126 -14.40 -1.97 15.38
C GLY A 126 -15.04 -3.36 15.16
N GLU A 127 -15.35 -3.71 13.91
CA GLU A 127 -15.92 -5.00 13.52
C GLU A 127 -14.86 -6.07 13.22
N THR A 128 -13.58 -5.67 13.13
CA THR A 128 -12.47 -6.60 12.84
C THR A 128 -12.32 -7.62 13.97
N THR A 129 -12.18 -8.88 13.59
CA THR A 129 -12.06 -9.99 14.54
C THR A 129 -10.61 -10.45 14.73
N ALA A 130 -10.32 -11.02 15.91
CA ALA A 130 -9.02 -11.65 16.17
C ALA A 130 -8.74 -12.82 15.22
N ALA A 131 -9.78 -13.50 14.73
CA ALA A 131 -9.64 -14.60 13.76
C ALA A 131 -9.13 -14.11 12.40
N GLU A 132 -9.66 -12.97 11.89
CA GLU A 132 -9.18 -12.36 10.64
C GLU A 132 -7.72 -11.91 10.77
N ILE A 133 -7.37 -11.26 11.87
CA ILE A 133 -6.00 -10.81 12.16
C ILE A 133 -5.03 -11.99 12.26
N SER A 134 -5.42 -13.06 12.97
CA SER A 134 -4.62 -14.29 13.03
C SER A 134 -4.42 -14.91 11.64
N GLN A 135 -5.48 -14.94 10.83
CA GLN A 135 -5.39 -15.52 9.48
C GLN A 135 -4.49 -14.68 8.56
N ALA A 136 -4.61 -13.35 8.58
CA ALA A 136 -3.70 -12.45 7.86
C ALA A 136 -2.23 -12.71 8.25
N SER A 137 -1.96 -12.77 9.56
CA SER A 137 -0.61 -13.04 10.08
C SER A 137 -0.06 -14.42 9.66
N ARG A 138 -0.91 -15.46 9.62
CA ARG A 138 -0.51 -16.78 9.13
C ARG A 138 -0.11 -16.76 7.65
N VAL A 139 -0.92 -16.10 6.80
CA VAL A 139 -0.62 -15.96 5.36
C VAL A 139 0.74 -15.28 5.16
N ILE A 140 1.04 -14.23 5.93
CA ILE A 140 2.33 -13.54 5.85
C ILE A 140 3.45 -14.48 6.35
N ARG A 141 3.29 -15.12 7.51
CA ARG A 141 4.27 -16.02 8.10
C ARG A 141 4.63 -17.21 7.20
N GLU A 142 3.67 -17.75 6.43
CA GLU A 142 3.91 -18.83 5.48
C GLU A 142 4.96 -18.46 4.41
N ILE A 143 5.16 -17.17 4.18
CA ILE A 143 6.16 -16.64 3.24
C ILE A 143 7.44 -16.27 3.99
N ASP A 144 7.33 -15.32 4.96
CA ASP A 144 8.41 -14.95 5.85
C ASP A 144 7.85 -14.20 7.08
N ALA A 145 8.23 -14.68 8.28
CA ALA A 145 7.83 -14.04 9.54
C ALA A 145 8.43 -12.63 9.75
N HIS A 146 9.44 -12.25 8.97
CA HIS A 146 10.08 -10.94 9.05
C HIS A 146 9.45 -9.88 8.13
N ILE A 147 8.46 -10.23 7.30
CA ILE A 147 7.70 -9.23 6.55
C ILE A 147 6.93 -8.37 7.57
N PRO A 148 7.19 -7.04 7.60
CA PRO A 148 6.50 -6.16 8.54
C PRO A 148 5.00 -6.10 8.26
N LEU A 149 4.19 -6.13 9.32
CA LEU A 149 2.75 -5.89 9.24
C LEU A 149 2.41 -4.55 9.90
N VAL A 150 1.77 -3.66 9.14
CA VAL A 150 1.23 -2.40 9.63
C VAL A 150 -0.27 -2.53 9.83
N ILE A 151 -0.72 -2.49 11.07
CA ILE A 151 -2.13 -2.40 11.46
C ILE A 151 -2.51 -0.91 11.41
N GLN A 152 -3.44 -0.57 10.52
CA GLN A 152 -3.88 0.80 10.33
C GLN A 152 -5.33 0.96 10.81
N PRO A 153 -5.60 1.72 11.88
CA PRO A 153 -6.97 2.01 12.28
C PRO A 153 -7.70 2.80 11.19
N VAL A 154 -8.96 2.46 10.95
CA VAL A 154 -9.83 3.24 10.10
C VAL A 154 -9.95 4.68 10.64
N ASP A 155 -10.06 5.65 9.74
CA ASP A 155 -10.31 7.04 10.14
C ASP A 155 -11.68 7.15 10.87
N PRO A 156 -11.71 7.61 12.14
CA PRO A 156 -12.95 7.72 12.90
C PRO A 156 -14.01 8.61 12.25
N LEU A 157 -13.59 9.58 11.41
CA LEU A 157 -14.50 10.49 10.71
C LEU A 157 -15.12 9.88 9.45
N SER A 158 -14.56 8.74 8.98
CA SER A 158 -15.04 8.07 7.76
C SER A 158 -16.00 6.93 8.00
N VAL A 159 -16.26 6.58 9.27
CA VAL A 159 -17.11 5.43 9.66
C VAL A 159 -18.08 5.81 10.79
N PRO A 160 -19.18 5.04 10.95
CA PRO A 160 -20.06 5.20 12.11
C PRO A 160 -19.33 4.96 13.44
N PRO A 161 -19.75 5.61 14.56
CA PRO A 161 -19.07 5.48 15.85
C PRO A 161 -18.86 4.04 16.36
N HIS A 162 -19.78 3.13 16.07
CA HIS A 162 -19.67 1.72 16.45
C HIS A 162 -18.61 0.94 15.64
N SER A 163 -18.23 1.45 14.49
CA SER A 163 -17.18 0.85 13.63
C SER A 163 -15.79 1.43 13.91
N VAL A 164 -15.67 2.38 14.84
CA VAL A 164 -14.36 2.91 15.27
C VAL A 164 -13.66 1.87 16.14
N VAL A 165 -12.43 1.52 15.77
CA VAL A 165 -11.59 0.60 16.55
C VAL A 165 -11.07 1.27 17.81
N THR A 166 -11.15 0.60 18.96
CA THR A 166 -10.63 1.10 20.22
C THR A 166 -9.14 0.84 20.37
N VAL A 167 -8.47 1.63 21.22
CA VAL A 167 -7.04 1.44 21.54
C VAL A 167 -6.78 0.04 22.12
N GLN A 168 -7.67 -0.46 22.97
CA GLN A 168 -7.58 -1.81 23.54
C GLN A 168 -7.64 -2.90 22.44
N GLN A 169 -8.54 -2.74 21.47
CA GLN A 169 -8.60 -3.66 20.32
C GLN A 169 -7.31 -3.61 19.49
N LEU A 170 -6.75 -2.42 19.25
CA LEU A 170 -5.51 -2.26 18.49
C LEU A 170 -4.34 -3.00 19.17
N PHE A 171 -4.17 -2.84 20.48
CA PHE A 171 -3.13 -3.58 21.21
C PHE A 171 -3.35 -5.08 21.18
N LYS A 172 -4.60 -5.53 21.35
CA LYS A 172 -4.93 -6.96 21.24
C LYS A 172 -4.64 -7.52 19.85
N PHE A 173 -4.91 -6.78 18.79
CA PHE A 173 -4.57 -7.17 17.41
C PHE A 173 -3.04 -7.25 17.24
N GLN A 174 -2.30 -6.26 17.74
CA GLN A 174 -0.84 -6.26 17.68
C GLN A 174 -0.25 -7.49 18.41
N GLU A 175 -0.69 -7.75 19.64
CA GLU A 175 -0.26 -8.95 20.41
C GLU A 175 -0.59 -10.24 19.65
N THR A 176 -1.79 -10.33 19.07
CA THR A 176 -2.20 -11.49 18.28
C THR A 176 -1.25 -11.72 17.10
N CYS A 177 -0.89 -10.65 16.37
CA CYS A 177 0.02 -10.73 15.23
C CYS A 177 1.45 -11.10 15.65
N LEU A 178 1.95 -10.59 16.78
CA LEU A 178 3.29 -10.85 17.32
C LEU A 178 3.50 -12.33 17.70
N ASN A 179 2.44 -13.13 17.86
CA ASN A 179 2.57 -14.59 17.97
C ASN A 179 3.00 -15.26 16.65
N TYR A 180 2.95 -14.57 15.54
CA TYR A 180 3.25 -15.08 14.20
C TYR A 180 4.39 -14.35 13.51
N LEU A 181 4.53 -13.04 13.73
CA LEU A 181 5.40 -12.12 12.98
C LEU A 181 6.38 -11.41 13.90
N ALA A 182 7.58 -11.12 13.38
CA ALA A 182 8.65 -10.47 14.12
C ALA A 182 8.48 -8.93 14.22
N ASP A 183 7.81 -8.29 13.26
CA ASP A 183 7.64 -6.83 13.21
C ASP A 183 6.17 -6.48 12.94
N VAL A 184 5.49 -5.98 13.96
CA VAL A 184 4.09 -5.55 13.89
C VAL A 184 3.95 -4.15 14.46
N ARG A 185 3.44 -3.23 13.64
CA ARG A 185 3.30 -1.81 13.99
C ARG A 185 1.87 -1.37 13.89
N VAL A 186 1.44 -0.50 14.81
CA VAL A 186 0.16 0.22 14.71
C VAL A 186 0.47 1.63 14.25
N ILE A 187 0.04 1.98 13.04
CA ILE A 187 0.31 3.29 12.43
C ILE A 187 -1.01 3.89 11.94
N PRO A 188 -1.44 5.06 12.43
CA PRO A 188 -2.65 5.72 11.94
C PRO A 188 -2.49 6.19 10.50
N GLN A 189 -3.62 6.58 9.87
CA GLN A 189 -3.61 7.20 8.54
C GLN A 189 -3.01 8.62 8.65
N THR A 190 -1.69 8.73 8.53
CA THR A 190 -0.95 9.97 8.82
C THR A 190 -1.42 11.14 7.96
N HIS A 191 -1.77 10.91 6.68
CA HIS A 191 -2.32 11.94 5.80
C HIS A 191 -3.62 12.53 6.35
N LYS A 192 -4.49 11.72 6.97
CA LYS A 192 -5.72 12.20 7.62
C LYS A 192 -5.43 13.02 8.87
N VAL A 193 -4.46 12.57 9.69
CA VAL A 193 -4.02 13.31 10.89
C VAL A 193 -3.45 14.68 10.52
N LEU A 194 -2.77 14.79 9.38
CA LEU A 194 -2.20 16.02 8.87
C LEU A 194 -3.19 16.86 8.04
N GLY A 195 -4.45 16.44 7.91
CA GLY A 195 -5.46 17.14 7.09
C GLY A 195 -5.16 17.11 5.59
N GLN A 196 -4.37 16.14 5.11
CA GLN A 196 -4.10 15.92 3.69
C GLN A 196 -5.15 15.00 3.09
N LEU A 197 -5.52 15.22 1.82
CA LEU A 197 -6.47 14.39 1.07
C LEU A 197 -5.79 13.11 0.55
#